data_394d1addf3c002e44d9556b871a38240
#
_entry.id   394d1addf3c002e44d9556b871a38240
#
_cell.length_a   1.000
_cell.length_b   1.000
_cell.length_c   1.000
_cell.angle_alpha   90.00
_cell.angle_beta   90.00
_cell.angle_gamma   90.00
#
_symmetry.space_group_name_H-M   'P 1'
#
loop_
_entity.id
_entity.type
_entity.pdbx_description
1 polymer ?
#
loop_
_entity_poly.entity_id
_entity_poly.type
_entity_poly.pdbx_seq_one_letter_code
_entity_poly.pdbx_strand_id
1 'polypeptide(L)'
;DILIVLKMILKFGVKHGYLDYKEWEIRFPTEDEKQHLEVLSISHQKRIMSFIQEHFTFKNLGIYICLSTGLRIGEVCALTWDDINIELGIISIKRTIERIYIIDGEKRHTELIINTPKTKNSIREIPITKELIRILKPLKKIVNGNYYILTNEEKPTEPRTYRNYYKKLMKDLNIPELKFHGLRHSFATRCIESNCDYKTVSVILGHSNISTTLDLYVHPNMEQKKKCIDRMIKGLK
;
A
#
# COMPACT_ATOMS: atom_id res chain seq x y z
N ASP A 1 7.56 -6.35 18.41
CA ASP A 1 7.83 -4.93 18.71
C ASP A 1 8.24 -4.70 20.18
N ILE A 2 7.57 -5.31 21.19
CA ILE A 2 7.90 -5.14 22.62
C ILE A 2 9.35 -5.53 22.92
N LEU A 3 9.82 -6.66 22.42
CA LEU A 3 11.20 -7.12 22.64
C LEU A 3 12.24 -6.20 21.98
N ILE A 4 11.93 -5.58 20.85
CA ILE A 4 12.80 -4.61 20.20
C ILE A 4 12.95 -3.37 21.08
N VAL A 5 11.83 -2.84 21.58
CA VAL A 5 11.82 -1.68 22.49
C VAL A 5 12.58 -2.00 23.78
N LEU A 6 12.34 -3.17 24.40
CA LEU A 6 13.06 -3.62 25.58
C LEU A 6 14.58 -3.65 25.33
N LYS A 7 15.01 -4.23 24.19
CA LYS A 7 16.43 -4.27 23.82
C LYS A 7 17.03 -2.87 23.64
N MET A 8 16.24 -1.91 23.10
CA MET A 8 16.68 -0.51 22.98
C MET A 8 16.83 0.14 24.36
N ILE A 9 15.88 -0.06 25.28
CA ILE A 9 15.93 0.48 26.65
C ILE A 9 17.15 -0.06 27.38
N LEU A 10 17.40 -1.37 27.32
CA LEU A 10 18.54 -2.01 27.97
C LEU A 10 19.88 -1.47 27.41
N LYS A 11 19.99 -1.34 26.08
CA LYS A 11 21.17 -0.73 25.44
C LYS A 11 21.37 0.72 25.87
N PHE A 12 20.30 1.50 25.98
CA PHE A 12 20.36 2.88 26.45
C PHE A 12 20.85 2.92 27.90
N GLY A 13 20.31 2.07 28.79
CA GLY A 13 20.72 1.99 30.19
C GLY A 13 22.20 1.68 30.37
N VAL A 14 22.73 0.72 29.61
CA VAL A 14 24.17 0.41 29.60
C VAL A 14 25.01 1.59 29.08
N LYS A 15 24.59 2.20 27.97
CA LYS A 15 25.31 3.34 27.37
C LYS A 15 25.45 4.55 28.30
N HIS A 16 24.45 4.75 29.18
CA HIS A 16 24.41 5.87 30.12
C HIS A 16 24.85 5.50 31.55
N GLY A 17 25.39 4.30 31.74
CA GLY A 17 25.87 3.85 33.04
C GLY A 17 24.79 3.56 34.10
N TYR A 18 23.53 3.43 33.69
CA TYR A 18 22.41 3.06 34.56
C TYR A 18 22.32 1.56 34.82
N LEU A 19 22.95 0.76 33.95
CA LEU A 19 23.00 -0.70 34.01
C LEU A 19 24.40 -1.19 33.69
N ASP A 20 24.85 -2.22 34.35
CA ASP A 20 26.06 -2.93 33.96
C ASP A 20 25.85 -3.69 32.65
N TYR A 21 26.89 -3.75 31.84
CA TYR A 21 26.84 -4.54 30.62
C TYR A 21 26.62 -6.01 30.97
N LYS A 22 25.51 -6.57 30.43
CA LYS A 22 25.22 -7.99 30.47
C LYS A 22 24.82 -8.43 29.08
N GLU A 23 25.32 -9.57 28.64
CA GLU A 23 24.85 -10.15 27.40
C GLU A 23 23.41 -10.67 27.57
N TRP A 24 22.48 -9.98 26.91
CA TRP A 24 21.07 -10.33 26.95
C TRP A 24 20.72 -11.19 25.75
N GLU A 25 20.63 -12.49 25.95
CA GLU A 25 20.16 -13.43 24.92
C GLU A 25 18.64 -13.32 24.75
N ILE A 26 18.19 -12.32 24.01
CA ILE A 26 16.76 -12.15 23.69
C ILE A 26 16.49 -12.99 22.44
N ARG A 27 15.84 -14.13 22.62
CA ARG A 27 15.35 -14.96 21.51
C ARG A 27 14.01 -14.43 21.06
N PHE A 28 13.92 -14.04 19.80
CA PHE A 28 12.64 -13.71 19.17
C PHE A 28 11.94 -15.01 18.81
N PRO A 29 10.60 -15.09 19.00
CA PRO A 29 9.84 -16.21 18.46
C PRO A 29 10.08 -16.27 16.95
N THR A 30 10.55 -17.40 16.47
CA THR A 30 10.58 -17.68 15.03
C THR A 30 9.14 -17.99 14.62
N GLU A 31 8.52 -17.09 13.87
CA GLU A 31 7.26 -17.39 13.20
C GLU A 31 7.58 -18.39 12.07
N ASP A 32 7.42 -19.68 12.34
CA ASP A 32 7.49 -20.74 11.31
C ASP A 32 6.26 -20.74 10.38
N GLU A 33 5.22 -20.00 10.71
CA GLU A 33 4.08 -19.82 9.84
C GLU A 33 4.39 -18.73 8.80
N LYS A 34 4.64 -19.14 7.56
CA LYS A 34 4.62 -18.25 6.41
C LYS A 34 3.28 -17.51 6.44
N GLN A 35 3.29 -16.22 6.75
CA GLN A 35 2.09 -15.41 6.71
C GLN A 35 1.46 -15.56 5.33
N HIS A 36 0.34 -16.27 5.28
CA HIS A 36 -0.44 -16.41 4.06
C HIS A 36 -0.96 -15.01 3.69
N LEU A 37 -0.37 -14.42 2.65
CA LEU A 37 -0.84 -13.13 2.15
C LEU A 37 -2.27 -13.27 1.63
N GLU A 38 -3.18 -12.58 2.30
CA GLU A 38 -4.55 -12.50 1.82
C GLU A 38 -4.60 -11.57 0.58
N VAL A 39 -4.92 -12.16 -0.56
CA VAL A 39 -5.07 -11.46 -1.84
C VAL A 39 -6.43 -11.77 -2.46
N LEU A 40 -6.96 -10.83 -3.23
CA LEU A 40 -8.16 -11.09 -4.02
C LEU A 40 -7.90 -12.14 -5.10
N SER A 41 -8.85 -13.04 -5.31
CA SER A 41 -8.85 -13.84 -6.53
C SER A 41 -9.03 -12.94 -7.76
N ILE A 42 -8.59 -13.40 -8.92
CA ILE A 42 -8.78 -12.65 -10.20
C ILE A 42 -10.26 -12.35 -10.45
N SER A 43 -11.15 -13.30 -10.15
CA SER A 43 -12.59 -13.14 -10.31
C SER A 43 -13.16 -12.07 -9.38
N HIS A 44 -12.75 -12.06 -8.10
CA HIS A 44 -13.17 -11.04 -7.14
C HIS A 44 -12.66 -9.66 -7.54
N GLN A 45 -11.40 -9.54 -7.97
CA GLN A 45 -10.83 -8.27 -8.42
C GLN A 45 -11.59 -7.72 -9.65
N LYS A 46 -11.87 -8.55 -10.65
CA LYS A 46 -12.68 -8.18 -11.82
C LYS A 46 -14.08 -7.73 -11.40
N ARG A 47 -14.74 -8.46 -10.50
CA ARG A 47 -16.08 -8.11 -10.00
C ARG A 47 -16.11 -6.75 -9.33
N ILE A 48 -15.13 -6.44 -8.48
CA ILE A 48 -15.02 -5.12 -7.85
C ILE A 48 -14.82 -4.04 -8.91
N MET A 49 -13.91 -4.24 -9.86
CA MET A 49 -13.62 -3.25 -10.90
C MET A 49 -14.82 -2.98 -11.81
N SER A 50 -15.55 -4.02 -12.24
CA SER A 50 -16.79 -3.87 -13.02
C SER A 50 -17.86 -3.14 -12.23
N PHE A 51 -18.10 -3.53 -10.98
CA PHE A 51 -19.06 -2.86 -10.11
C PHE A 51 -18.77 -1.36 -9.96
N ILE A 52 -17.50 -0.97 -9.79
CA ILE A 52 -17.09 0.43 -9.65
C ILE A 52 -17.35 1.23 -10.92
N GLN A 53 -17.20 0.61 -12.10
CA GLN A 53 -17.50 1.26 -13.37
C GLN A 53 -19.00 1.50 -13.59
N GLU A 54 -19.83 0.59 -13.11
CA GLU A 54 -21.30 0.68 -13.19
C GLU A 54 -21.89 1.59 -12.09
N HIS A 55 -21.25 1.61 -10.90
CA HIS A 55 -21.73 2.35 -9.72
C HIS A 55 -20.68 3.35 -9.27
N PHE A 56 -20.48 4.39 -10.08
CA PHE A 56 -19.48 5.41 -9.80
C PHE A 56 -19.79 6.19 -8.53
N THR A 57 -18.80 6.25 -7.63
CA THR A 57 -18.69 7.23 -6.54
C THR A 57 -17.21 7.58 -6.37
N PHE A 58 -16.91 8.74 -5.80
CA PHE A 58 -15.51 9.12 -5.52
C PHE A 58 -14.82 8.12 -4.58
N LYS A 59 -15.54 7.54 -3.62
CA LYS A 59 -15.02 6.47 -2.74
C LYS A 59 -14.73 5.19 -3.51
N ASN A 60 -15.59 4.80 -4.45
CA ASN A 60 -15.35 3.66 -5.33
C ASN A 60 -14.14 3.89 -6.23
N LEU A 61 -14.00 5.10 -6.78
CA LEU A 61 -12.84 5.49 -7.58
C LEU A 61 -11.53 5.28 -6.81
N GLY A 62 -11.48 5.62 -5.52
CA GLY A 62 -10.30 5.39 -4.69
C GLY A 62 -9.92 3.91 -4.56
N ILE A 63 -10.90 2.99 -4.47
CA ILE A 63 -10.66 1.54 -4.47
C ILE A 63 -10.08 1.10 -5.83
N TYR A 64 -10.64 1.61 -6.93
CA TYR A 64 -10.12 1.33 -8.28
C TYR A 64 -8.67 1.79 -8.43
N ILE A 65 -8.35 3.01 -7.95
CA ILE A 65 -6.99 3.54 -7.92
C ILE A 65 -6.08 2.61 -7.12
N CYS A 66 -6.48 2.16 -5.91
CA CYS A 66 -5.67 1.25 -5.10
C CYS A 66 -5.40 -0.09 -5.80
N LEU A 67 -6.41 -0.67 -6.47
CA LEU A 67 -6.26 -1.91 -7.24
C LEU A 67 -5.37 -1.75 -8.47
N SER A 68 -5.26 -0.54 -9.01
CA SER A 68 -4.49 -0.24 -10.23
C SER A 68 -3.08 0.29 -9.95
N THR A 69 -2.78 0.70 -8.72
CA THR A 69 -1.52 1.39 -8.37
C THR A 69 -0.84 0.88 -7.11
N GLY A 70 -1.54 0.07 -6.31
CA GLY A 70 -1.03 -0.46 -5.05
C GLY A 70 -0.85 0.58 -3.93
N LEU A 71 -1.58 1.71 -3.95
CA LEU A 71 -1.50 2.74 -2.92
C LEU A 71 -1.87 2.23 -1.53
N ARG A 72 -1.21 2.79 -0.50
CA ARG A 72 -1.59 2.60 0.89
C ARG A 72 -2.86 3.39 1.21
N ILE A 73 -3.64 2.95 2.21
CA ILE A 73 -4.88 3.64 2.60
C ILE A 73 -4.65 5.11 2.96
N GLY A 74 -3.58 5.43 3.68
CA GLY A 74 -3.25 6.82 4.02
C GLY A 74 -2.86 7.65 2.80
N GLU A 75 -2.22 7.05 1.80
CA GLU A 75 -1.83 7.71 0.55
C GLU A 75 -3.08 8.06 -0.29
N VAL A 76 -4.00 7.10 -0.48
CA VAL A 76 -5.23 7.36 -1.26
C VAL A 76 -6.17 8.34 -0.56
N CYS A 77 -6.22 8.34 0.78
CA CYS A 77 -6.99 9.32 1.55
C CYS A 77 -6.41 10.73 1.44
N ALA A 78 -5.10 10.86 1.21
CA ALA A 78 -4.40 12.14 1.07
C ALA A 78 -4.34 12.66 -0.37
N LEU A 79 -4.78 11.85 -1.35
CA LEU A 79 -4.65 12.17 -2.76
C LEU A 79 -5.64 13.27 -3.17
N THR A 80 -5.12 14.32 -3.82
CA THR A 80 -5.92 15.40 -4.40
C THR A 80 -5.93 15.30 -5.92
N TRP A 81 -6.81 16.05 -6.56
CA TRP A 81 -6.87 16.08 -8.01
C TRP A 81 -5.61 16.68 -8.65
N ASP A 82 -4.88 17.58 -7.98
CA ASP A 82 -3.62 18.14 -8.47
C ASP A 82 -2.45 17.14 -8.44
N ASP A 83 -2.59 16.05 -7.71
CA ASP A 83 -1.61 14.98 -7.75
C ASP A 83 -1.72 14.10 -9.01
N ILE A 84 -2.77 14.28 -9.81
CA ILE A 84 -3.00 13.55 -11.06
C ILE A 84 -2.68 14.42 -12.27
N ASN A 85 -1.68 14.01 -13.03
CA ASN A 85 -1.36 14.59 -14.33
C ASN A 85 -1.84 13.64 -15.44
N ILE A 86 -2.92 14.05 -16.13
CA ILE A 86 -3.52 13.23 -17.21
C ILE A 86 -2.67 13.25 -18.48
N GLU A 87 -1.96 14.35 -18.74
CA GLU A 87 -1.14 14.50 -19.95
C GLU A 87 0.10 13.61 -19.88
N LEU A 88 0.77 13.60 -18.74
CA LEU A 88 1.91 12.72 -18.49
C LEU A 88 1.47 11.30 -18.12
N GLY A 89 0.20 11.08 -17.79
CA GLY A 89 -0.33 9.77 -17.36
C GLY A 89 0.28 9.29 -16.04
N ILE A 90 0.43 10.17 -15.06
CA ILE A 90 1.04 9.86 -13.75
C ILE A 90 0.20 10.33 -12.57
N ILE A 91 0.38 9.64 -11.44
CA ILE A 91 -0.07 10.05 -10.10
C ILE A 91 1.16 10.30 -9.24
N SER A 92 1.26 11.49 -8.63
CA SER A 92 2.34 11.86 -7.72
C SER A 92 1.93 11.60 -6.28
N ILE A 93 2.65 10.74 -5.57
CA ILE A 93 2.40 10.44 -4.16
C ILE A 93 3.32 11.29 -3.30
N LYS A 94 2.75 12.30 -2.63
CA LYS A 94 3.49 13.31 -1.86
C LYS A 94 3.08 13.36 -0.39
N ARG A 95 1.93 12.78 -0.05
CA ARG A 95 1.30 12.92 1.28
C ARG A 95 0.68 11.61 1.73
N THR A 96 0.54 11.48 3.04
CA THR A 96 -0.23 10.42 3.70
C THR A 96 -1.02 11.00 4.86
N ILE A 97 -2.20 10.43 5.13
CA ILE A 97 -3.02 10.78 6.28
C ILE A 97 -2.88 9.66 7.30
N GLU A 98 -2.55 10.04 8.52
CA GLU A 98 -2.47 9.14 9.66
C GLU A 98 -3.19 9.75 10.87
N ARG A 99 -3.81 8.89 11.69
CA ARG A 99 -4.30 9.30 13.02
C ARG A 99 -3.21 8.97 14.03
N ILE A 100 -2.71 9.98 14.71
CA ILE A 100 -1.68 9.83 15.74
C ILE A 100 -2.27 10.00 17.13
N TYR A 101 -1.64 9.35 18.10
CA TYR A 101 -1.87 9.58 19.52
C TYR A 101 -0.98 10.73 19.99
N ILE A 102 -1.60 11.72 20.64
CA ILE A 102 -0.90 12.82 21.27
C ILE A 102 -1.05 12.66 22.79
N ILE A 103 0.07 12.69 23.48
CA ILE A 103 0.14 12.67 24.95
C ILE A 103 0.74 14.01 25.35
N ASP A 104 -0.09 14.85 25.95
CA ASP A 104 0.31 16.15 26.48
C ASP A 104 0.04 16.18 27.99
N GLY A 105 1.08 15.91 28.78
CA GLY A 105 0.97 15.66 30.20
C GLY A 105 0.04 14.48 30.51
N GLU A 106 -1.04 14.71 31.24
CA GLU A 106 -2.07 13.71 31.56
C GLU A 106 -3.15 13.56 30.49
N LYS A 107 -3.24 14.53 29.55
CA LYS A 107 -4.26 14.50 28.51
C LYS A 107 -3.83 13.60 27.36
N ARG A 108 -4.75 12.74 26.95
CA ARG A 108 -4.56 11.84 25.80
C ARG A 108 -5.66 12.09 24.78
N HIS A 109 -5.26 12.43 23.55
CA HIS A 109 -6.20 12.59 22.44
C HIS A 109 -5.59 12.07 21.13
N THR A 110 -6.39 12.01 20.09
CA THR A 110 -5.91 11.60 18.79
C THR A 110 -6.18 12.69 17.77
N GLU A 111 -5.20 12.94 16.90
CA GLU A 111 -5.34 13.89 15.80
C GLU A 111 -5.14 13.22 14.45
N LEU A 112 -5.86 13.77 13.46
CA LEU A 112 -5.67 13.40 12.07
C LEU A 112 -4.64 14.35 11.48
N ILE A 113 -3.48 13.82 11.11
CA ILE A 113 -2.41 14.61 10.52
C ILE A 113 -2.16 14.21 9.07
N ILE A 114 -1.83 15.21 8.26
CA ILE A 114 -1.38 15.05 6.89
C ILE A 114 0.12 15.31 6.88
N ASN A 115 0.90 14.26 6.63
CA ASN A 115 2.34 14.31 6.65
C ASN A 115 2.92 13.98 5.27
N THR A 116 4.12 14.46 5.01
CA THR A 116 4.98 13.85 4.00
C THR A 116 5.34 12.43 4.45
N PRO A 117 5.41 11.47 3.53
CA PRO A 117 5.78 10.10 3.86
C PRO A 117 7.14 10.02 4.56
N LYS A 118 7.26 9.12 5.55
CA LYS A 118 8.44 8.96 6.41
C LYS A 118 9.75 8.64 5.68
N THR A 119 9.68 8.11 4.46
CA THR A 119 10.88 7.72 3.67
C THR A 119 10.86 8.39 2.31
N LYS A 120 12.05 8.72 1.79
CA LYS A 120 12.20 9.27 0.43
C LYS A 120 11.57 8.37 -0.64
N ASN A 121 11.65 7.06 -0.49
CA ASN A 121 11.08 6.09 -1.43
C ASN A 121 9.54 6.07 -1.45
N SER A 122 8.90 6.64 -0.43
CA SER A 122 7.43 6.76 -0.39
C SER A 122 6.92 7.94 -1.21
N ILE A 123 7.77 8.96 -1.46
CA ILE A 123 7.50 10.03 -2.44
C ILE A 123 7.87 9.46 -3.80
N ARG A 124 6.88 9.31 -4.68
CA ARG A 124 7.06 8.65 -5.96
C ARG A 124 5.99 9.05 -6.96
N GLU A 125 6.28 8.84 -8.23
CA GLU A 125 5.34 8.96 -9.32
C GLU A 125 4.98 7.56 -9.83
N ILE A 126 3.69 7.34 -10.05
CA ILE A 126 3.16 6.06 -10.52
C ILE A 126 2.48 6.30 -11.86
N PRO A 127 2.91 5.61 -12.94
CA PRO A 127 2.22 5.67 -14.21
C PRO A 127 0.82 5.04 -14.08
N ILE A 128 -0.16 5.62 -14.75
CA ILE A 128 -1.54 5.17 -14.73
C ILE A 128 -1.95 4.53 -16.06
N THR A 129 -2.79 3.52 -15.96
CA THR A 129 -3.26 2.77 -17.14
C THR A 129 -4.18 3.61 -18.01
N LYS A 130 -4.30 3.24 -19.30
CA LYS A 130 -5.23 3.89 -20.24
C LYS A 130 -6.67 3.85 -19.75
N GLU A 131 -7.06 2.75 -19.09
CA GLU A 131 -8.40 2.58 -18.50
C GLU A 131 -8.65 3.60 -17.40
N LEU A 132 -7.68 3.76 -16.48
CA LEU A 132 -7.79 4.72 -15.39
C LEU A 132 -7.79 6.17 -15.94
N ILE A 133 -7.00 6.46 -16.98
CA ILE A 133 -7.04 7.77 -17.68
C ILE A 133 -8.43 8.04 -18.26
N ARG A 134 -9.08 7.06 -18.89
CA ARG A 134 -10.45 7.22 -19.43
C ARG A 134 -11.46 7.61 -18.35
N ILE A 135 -11.32 7.08 -17.15
CA ILE A 135 -12.19 7.42 -15.99
C ILE A 135 -11.85 8.82 -15.46
N LEU A 136 -10.58 9.14 -15.29
CA LEU A 136 -10.12 10.36 -14.63
C LEU A 136 -10.22 11.60 -15.54
N LYS A 137 -9.98 11.47 -16.84
CA LYS A 137 -9.92 12.59 -17.78
C LYS A 137 -11.19 13.46 -17.83
N PRO A 138 -12.41 12.90 -17.90
CA PRO A 138 -13.62 13.72 -17.86
C PRO A 138 -13.81 14.39 -16.50
N LEU A 139 -13.48 13.71 -15.41
CA LEU A 139 -13.61 14.24 -14.05
C LEU A 139 -12.66 15.40 -13.81
N LYS A 140 -11.40 15.29 -14.25
CA LYS A 140 -10.37 16.33 -14.07
C LYS A 140 -10.76 17.68 -14.68
N LYS A 141 -11.68 17.70 -15.66
CA LYS A 141 -12.16 18.92 -16.30
C LYS A 141 -13.16 19.72 -15.43
N ILE A 142 -13.82 19.07 -14.48
CA ILE A 142 -14.95 19.63 -13.74
C ILE A 142 -14.69 19.73 -12.24
N VAL A 143 -13.59 19.14 -11.74
CA VAL A 143 -13.24 19.14 -10.31
C VAL A 143 -12.26 20.26 -9.96
N ASN A 144 -12.23 20.66 -8.69
CA ASN A 144 -11.19 21.55 -8.17
C ASN A 144 -9.92 20.75 -7.88
N GLY A 145 -8.76 21.23 -8.35
CA GLY A 145 -7.46 20.58 -8.17
C GLY A 145 -7.09 20.32 -6.71
N ASN A 146 -7.41 21.23 -5.83
CA ASN A 146 -7.11 21.13 -4.39
C ASN A 146 -8.02 20.16 -3.63
N TYR A 147 -9.13 19.72 -4.22
CA TYR A 147 -10.06 18.80 -3.57
C TYR A 147 -9.50 17.36 -3.49
N TYR A 148 -9.84 16.70 -2.39
CA TYR A 148 -9.47 15.30 -2.19
C TYR A 148 -10.30 14.37 -3.10
N ILE A 149 -9.64 13.37 -3.68
CA ILE A 149 -10.30 12.48 -4.66
C ILE A 149 -11.45 11.69 -4.05
N LEU A 150 -11.34 11.26 -2.79
CA LEU A 150 -12.35 10.41 -2.14
C LEU A 150 -13.63 11.14 -1.74
N THR A 151 -13.55 12.44 -1.55
CA THR A 151 -14.69 13.28 -1.14
C THR A 151 -15.16 14.21 -2.25
N ASN A 152 -14.24 14.61 -3.12
CA ASN A 152 -14.36 15.75 -4.03
C ASN A 152 -14.69 17.04 -3.27
N GLU A 153 -14.06 17.23 -2.11
CA GLU A 153 -14.20 18.37 -1.20
C GLU A 153 -12.82 18.77 -0.63
N GLU A 154 -12.78 19.90 0.09
CA GLU A 154 -11.58 20.38 0.79
C GLU A 154 -11.17 19.51 1.98
N LYS A 155 -12.10 18.69 2.50
CA LYS A 155 -11.83 17.82 3.65
C LYS A 155 -11.53 16.40 3.21
N PRO A 156 -10.42 15.80 3.69
CA PRO A 156 -10.09 14.42 3.37
C PRO A 156 -10.98 13.42 4.11
N THR A 157 -11.08 12.22 3.58
CA THR A 157 -11.66 11.08 4.31
C THR A 157 -10.63 10.51 5.27
N GLU A 158 -11.03 10.27 6.52
CA GLU A 158 -10.18 9.55 7.48
C GLU A 158 -9.97 8.09 7.04
N PRO A 159 -8.74 7.53 7.17
CA PRO A 159 -8.46 6.13 6.80
C PRO A 159 -9.35 5.10 7.50
N ARG A 160 -9.75 5.33 8.77
CA ARG A 160 -10.67 4.46 9.49
C ARG A 160 -12.07 4.46 8.84
N THR A 161 -12.59 5.62 8.51
CA THR A 161 -13.90 5.77 7.83
C THR A 161 -13.87 5.12 6.45
N TYR A 162 -12.77 5.29 5.70
CA TYR A 162 -12.62 4.69 4.39
C TYR A 162 -12.49 3.16 4.44
N ARG A 163 -11.81 2.64 5.46
CA ARG A 163 -11.73 1.19 5.70
C ARG A 163 -13.11 0.59 5.99
N ASN A 164 -13.94 1.27 6.78
CA ASN A 164 -15.29 0.82 7.07
C ASN A 164 -16.17 0.83 5.81
N TYR A 165 -16.05 1.86 4.96
CA TYR A 165 -16.70 1.90 3.66
C TYR A 165 -16.30 0.70 2.79
N TYR A 166 -15.00 0.43 2.68
CA TYR A 166 -14.49 -0.71 1.94
C TYR A 166 -15.02 -2.07 2.48
N LYS A 167 -15.03 -2.27 3.79
CA LYS A 167 -15.60 -3.48 4.41
C LYS A 167 -17.07 -3.69 4.03
N LYS A 168 -17.86 -2.61 4.06
CA LYS A 168 -19.25 -2.66 3.64
C LYS A 168 -19.37 -3.07 2.18
N LEU A 169 -18.60 -2.44 1.29
CA LEU A 169 -18.60 -2.79 -0.14
C LEU A 169 -18.26 -4.26 -0.38
N MET A 170 -17.24 -4.81 0.30
CA MET A 170 -16.90 -6.23 0.18
C MET A 170 -18.05 -7.14 0.59
N LYS A 171 -18.76 -6.81 1.68
CA LYS A 171 -19.95 -7.54 2.13
C LYS A 171 -21.08 -7.45 1.11
N ASP A 172 -21.39 -6.26 0.60
CA ASP A 172 -22.45 -6.03 -0.38
C ASP A 172 -22.19 -6.80 -1.70
N LEU A 173 -20.91 -6.97 -2.03
CA LEU A 173 -20.48 -7.77 -3.18
C LEU A 173 -20.32 -9.27 -2.89
N ASN A 174 -20.64 -9.77 -1.69
CA ASN A 174 -20.41 -11.15 -1.28
C ASN A 174 -18.97 -11.64 -1.58
N ILE A 175 -17.98 -10.78 -1.28
CA ILE A 175 -16.56 -11.09 -1.38
C ILE A 175 -16.04 -11.35 0.04
N PRO A 176 -15.23 -12.40 0.26
CA PRO A 176 -14.65 -12.69 1.56
C PRO A 176 -13.95 -11.47 2.17
N GLU A 177 -14.05 -11.31 3.50
CA GLU A 177 -13.43 -10.19 4.19
C GLU A 177 -11.93 -10.19 3.94
N LEU A 178 -11.45 -9.09 3.36
CA LEU A 178 -10.04 -8.84 3.10
C LEU A 178 -9.67 -7.52 3.74
N LYS A 179 -8.57 -7.46 4.47
CA LYS A 179 -8.06 -6.19 5.00
C LYS A 179 -7.77 -5.22 3.85
N PHE A 180 -7.98 -3.92 4.03
CA PHE A 180 -7.74 -2.92 2.98
C PHE A 180 -6.34 -3.03 2.35
N HIS A 181 -5.33 -3.38 3.16
CA HIS A 181 -3.96 -3.59 2.67
C HIS A 181 -3.85 -4.76 1.67
N GLY A 182 -4.79 -5.70 1.71
CA GLY A 182 -4.89 -6.78 0.73
C GLY A 182 -5.14 -6.31 -0.71
N LEU A 183 -5.70 -5.10 -0.93
CA LEU A 183 -5.78 -4.50 -2.28
C LEU A 183 -4.39 -4.26 -2.87
N ARG A 184 -3.48 -3.72 -2.05
CA ARG A 184 -2.09 -3.50 -2.43
C ARG A 184 -1.34 -4.83 -2.64
N HIS A 185 -1.59 -5.83 -1.78
CA HIS A 185 -1.05 -7.18 -1.98
C HIS A 185 -1.56 -7.79 -3.28
N SER A 186 -2.86 -7.63 -3.58
CA SER A 186 -3.44 -8.10 -4.84
C SER A 186 -2.81 -7.43 -6.05
N PHE A 187 -2.59 -6.12 -6.02
CA PHE A 187 -1.87 -5.40 -7.08
C PHE A 187 -0.47 -5.97 -7.29
N ALA A 188 0.32 -6.09 -6.22
CA ALA A 188 1.68 -6.60 -6.29
C ALA A 188 1.73 -8.04 -6.83
N THR A 189 0.86 -8.92 -6.33
CA THR A 189 0.75 -10.31 -6.79
C THR A 189 0.42 -10.37 -8.28
N ARG A 190 -0.54 -9.55 -8.77
CA ARG A 190 -0.87 -9.48 -10.22
C ARG A 190 0.31 -9.01 -11.05
N CYS A 191 1.07 -8.01 -10.59
CA CYS A 191 2.30 -7.60 -11.27
C CYS A 191 3.31 -8.76 -11.39
N ILE A 192 3.57 -9.46 -10.30
CA ILE A 192 4.51 -10.59 -10.28
C ILE A 192 4.03 -11.75 -11.18
N GLU A 193 2.75 -12.11 -11.11
CA GLU A 193 2.15 -13.12 -11.98
C GLU A 193 2.21 -12.75 -13.47
N SER A 194 2.19 -11.45 -13.76
CA SER A 194 2.37 -10.89 -15.11
C SER A 194 3.84 -10.76 -15.52
N ASN A 195 4.78 -11.34 -14.76
CA ASN A 195 6.23 -11.27 -14.99
C ASN A 195 6.82 -9.86 -14.98
N CYS A 196 6.22 -8.93 -14.24
CA CYS A 196 6.85 -7.63 -14.00
C CYS A 196 8.15 -7.82 -13.18
N ASP A 197 9.13 -6.98 -13.48
CA ASP A 197 10.39 -6.96 -12.71
C ASP A 197 10.16 -6.57 -11.25
N TYR A 198 10.72 -7.33 -10.34
CA TYR A 198 10.52 -7.17 -8.88
C TYR A 198 11.00 -5.82 -8.36
N LYS A 199 12.10 -5.28 -8.93
CA LYS A 199 12.62 -3.96 -8.57
C LYS A 199 11.64 -2.88 -8.96
N THR A 200 11.07 -2.95 -10.16
CA THR A 200 10.07 -2.04 -10.66
C THR A 200 8.81 -2.07 -9.78
N VAL A 201 8.31 -3.27 -9.43
CA VAL A 201 7.17 -3.41 -8.52
C VAL A 201 7.48 -2.81 -7.14
N SER A 202 8.66 -3.05 -6.60
CA SER A 202 9.12 -2.49 -5.32
C SER A 202 9.13 -0.94 -5.35
N VAL A 203 9.58 -0.34 -6.45
CA VAL A 203 9.60 1.13 -6.64
C VAL A 203 8.18 1.69 -6.74
N ILE A 204 7.31 1.08 -7.54
CA ILE A 204 5.89 1.48 -7.65
C ILE A 204 5.20 1.45 -6.28
N LEU A 205 5.45 0.40 -5.52
CA LEU A 205 4.90 0.26 -4.17
C LEU A 205 5.54 1.25 -3.17
N GLY A 206 6.75 1.76 -3.42
CA GLY A 206 7.48 2.60 -2.49
C GLY A 206 7.93 1.81 -1.25
N HIS A 207 8.49 0.61 -1.46
CA HIS A 207 9.16 -0.14 -0.42
C HIS A 207 10.56 0.44 -0.17
N SER A 208 10.94 0.61 1.09
CA SER A 208 12.27 1.07 1.47
C SER A 208 13.37 0.04 1.15
N ASN A 209 13.00 -1.23 1.17
CA ASN A 209 13.86 -2.36 0.85
C ASN A 209 13.15 -3.31 -0.13
N ILE A 210 13.85 -3.72 -1.17
CA ILE A 210 13.37 -4.69 -2.16
C ILE A 210 13.06 -6.05 -1.52
N SER A 211 13.77 -6.42 -0.44
CA SER A 211 13.53 -7.66 0.29
C SER A 211 12.06 -7.80 0.69
N THR A 212 11.39 -6.70 1.07
CA THR A 212 9.96 -6.71 1.37
C THR A 212 9.11 -7.24 0.21
N THR A 213 9.47 -6.89 -1.04
CA THR A 213 8.77 -7.40 -2.22
C THR A 213 9.11 -8.86 -2.49
N LEU A 214 10.38 -9.23 -2.35
CA LEU A 214 10.84 -10.60 -2.59
C LEU A 214 10.25 -11.57 -1.57
N ASP A 215 10.33 -11.25 -0.29
CA ASP A 215 9.86 -12.11 0.80
C ASP A 215 8.35 -12.32 0.77
N LEU A 216 7.59 -11.27 0.40
CA LEU A 216 6.14 -11.32 0.40
C LEU A 216 5.55 -11.93 -0.86
N TYR A 217 6.14 -11.72 -2.05
CA TYR A 217 5.49 -12.02 -3.32
C TYR A 217 6.26 -13.01 -4.20
N VAL A 218 7.52 -13.32 -3.91
CA VAL A 218 8.36 -14.12 -4.79
C VAL A 218 8.61 -15.51 -4.21
N HIS A 219 7.78 -16.46 -4.60
CA HIS A 219 7.93 -17.88 -4.25
C HIS A 219 7.96 -18.72 -5.53
N PRO A 220 9.11 -18.75 -6.27
CA PRO A 220 9.16 -19.41 -7.56
C PRO A 220 8.97 -20.94 -7.41
N ASN A 221 7.98 -21.46 -8.14
CA ASN A 221 7.76 -22.89 -8.25
C ASN A 221 8.74 -23.55 -9.24
N MET A 222 8.75 -24.88 -9.32
CA MET A 222 9.66 -25.62 -10.19
C MET A 222 9.48 -25.30 -11.68
N GLU A 223 8.27 -25.04 -12.13
CA GLU A 223 7.99 -24.65 -13.52
C GLU A 223 8.61 -23.30 -13.88
N GLN A 224 8.48 -22.31 -12.98
CA GLN A 224 9.10 -21.00 -13.15
C GLN A 224 10.64 -21.08 -13.17
N LYS A 225 11.23 -21.91 -12.30
CA LYS A 225 12.68 -22.17 -12.30
C LYS A 225 13.13 -22.79 -13.63
N LYS A 226 12.40 -23.79 -14.13
CA LYS A 226 12.69 -24.42 -15.43
C LYS A 226 12.60 -23.43 -16.59
N LYS A 227 11.49 -22.65 -16.66
CA LYS A 227 11.34 -21.61 -17.69
C LYS A 227 12.47 -20.57 -17.66
N CYS A 228 12.98 -20.23 -16.48
CA CYS A 228 14.11 -19.32 -16.35
C CYS A 228 15.37 -19.89 -16.98
N ILE A 229 15.70 -21.15 -16.67
CA ILE A 229 16.86 -21.86 -17.24
C ILE A 229 16.73 -22.01 -18.76
N ASP A 230 15.54 -22.41 -19.24
CA ASP A 230 15.27 -22.58 -20.68
C ASP A 230 15.44 -21.26 -21.46
N ARG A 231 15.02 -20.13 -20.87
CA ARG A 231 15.24 -18.80 -21.49
C ARG A 231 16.73 -18.43 -21.56
N MET A 232 17.47 -18.69 -20.49
CA MET A 232 18.93 -18.44 -20.47
C MET A 232 19.62 -19.22 -21.57
N ILE A 233 19.36 -20.52 -21.72
CA ILE A 233 19.95 -21.37 -22.76
C ILE A 233 19.55 -20.89 -24.17
N LYS A 234 18.30 -20.45 -24.36
CA LYS A 234 17.88 -19.89 -25.69
C LYS A 234 18.61 -18.61 -26.05
N GLY A 235 18.97 -17.78 -25.07
CA GLY A 235 19.71 -16.54 -25.28
C GLY A 235 21.20 -16.76 -25.61
N LEU A 236 21.71 -17.99 -25.45
CA LEU A 236 23.08 -18.37 -25.77
C LEU A 236 23.23 -19.02 -27.18
N LYS A 237 22.11 -19.25 -27.84
CA LYS A 237 22.05 -19.78 -29.21
C LYS A 237 21.82 -18.64 -30.19
#